data_2206da5fb288b3e501335e6cb6c92c66
#
_entry.id   2206da5fb288b3e501335e6cb6c92c66
#
_cell.length_a   1.000
_cell.length_b   1.000
_cell.length_c   1.000
_cell.angle_alpha   90.00
_cell.angle_beta   90.00
_cell.angle_gamma   90.00
#
_symmetry.space_group_name_H-M   'P 1'
#
loop_
_entity.id
_entity.type
_entity.pdbx_description
1 polymer ?
#
loop_
_entity_poly.entity_id
_entity_poly.type
_entity_poly.pdbx_seq_one_letter_code
_entity_poly.pdbx_strand_id
1 'polypeptide(L)'
;MQAEATILEGLSAQARFLGATAAVIIPAHTLVVEDRFATLCAAPHRCPSYGLAPGCPPHAMHPSAFRQQVQTYQQVLVFKIDAPVTDLMGKKRVVITRTIHHIAAALERMARSRGLARALGLAAGSCKELFCAEEEACVVLHRQQPCLHPDLARPSISAVGVDFAALADSIGWPFDKIEPDKATNSEPAMGLMAGLVLLF
;
A
#
# COMPACT_ATOMS: atom_id res chain seq x y z
N MET A 1 3.34 -23.25 -14.25
CA MET A 1 4.49 -23.19 -13.32
C MET A 1 5.64 -22.34 -13.87
N GLN A 2 6.34 -22.74 -14.98
CA GLN A 2 7.52 -21.96 -15.46
C GLN A 2 7.15 -20.54 -15.94
N ALA A 3 6.05 -20.38 -16.67
CA ALA A 3 5.57 -19.08 -17.13
C ALA A 3 5.14 -18.16 -15.95
N GLU A 4 4.51 -18.71 -14.94
CA GLU A 4 4.11 -17.97 -13.72
C GLU A 4 5.33 -17.48 -12.95
N ALA A 5 6.33 -18.36 -12.73
CA ALA A 5 7.57 -17.98 -12.06
C ALA A 5 8.25 -16.81 -12.79
N THR A 6 8.33 -16.84 -14.12
CA THR A 6 8.90 -15.76 -14.94
C THR A 6 8.10 -14.45 -14.79
N ILE A 7 6.77 -14.52 -14.71
CA ILE A 7 5.94 -13.31 -14.47
C ILE A 7 6.24 -12.73 -13.10
N LEU A 8 6.30 -13.55 -12.06
CA LEU A 8 6.53 -13.12 -10.67
C LEU A 8 7.93 -12.50 -10.49
N GLU A 9 8.96 -13.13 -11.06
CA GLU A 9 10.32 -12.59 -11.08
C GLU A 9 10.37 -11.23 -11.78
N GLY A 10 9.73 -11.13 -12.94
CA GLY A 10 9.65 -9.88 -13.70
C GLY A 10 8.92 -8.77 -12.94
N LEU A 11 7.86 -9.08 -12.20
CA LEU A 11 7.16 -8.12 -11.36
C LEU A 11 8.04 -7.66 -10.19
N SER A 12 8.76 -8.58 -9.54
CA SER A 12 9.68 -8.25 -8.45
C SER A 12 10.86 -7.37 -8.91
N ALA A 13 11.42 -7.67 -10.10
CA ALA A 13 12.46 -6.85 -10.71
C ALA A 13 11.93 -5.45 -11.06
N GLN A 14 10.72 -5.36 -11.61
CA GLN A 14 10.07 -4.10 -11.94
C GLN A 14 9.80 -3.23 -10.70
N ALA A 15 9.38 -3.84 -9.58
CA ALA A 15 9.21 -3.10 -8.32
C ALA A 15 10.50 -2.39 -7.90
N ARG A 16 11.63 -3.10 -7.93
CA ARG A 16 12.95 -2.54 -7.62
C ARG A 16 13.39 -1.46 -8.62
N PHE A 17 13.17 -1.69 -9.90
CA PHE A 17 13.48 -0.71 -10.95
C PHE A 17 12.71 0.60 -10.75
N LEU A 18 11.48 0.53 -10.25
CA LEU A 18 10.63 1.69 -9.95
C LEU A 18 10.94 2.36 -8.61
N GLY A 19 11.91 1.86 -7.85
CA GLY A 19 12.41 2.49 -6.61
C GLY A 19 12.05 1.75 -5.32
N ALA A 20 11.49 0.54 -5.38
CA ALA A 20 11.35 -0.28 -4.17
C ALA A 20 12.74 -0.75 -3.69
N THR A 21 13.01 -0.61 -2.40
CA THR A 21 14.26 -1.10 -1.78
C THR A 21 14.23 -2.62 -1.62
N ALA A 22 13.04 -3.19 -1.46
CA ALA A 22 12.84 -4.65 -1.46
C ALA A 22 11.47 -5.01 -2.05
N ALA A 23 11.40 -6.21 -2.61
CA ALA A 23 10.16 -6.83 -3.08
C ALA A 23 10.24 -8.34 -2.88
N VAL A 24 9.15 -8.95 -2.43
CA VAL A 24 9.03 -10.39 -2.14
C VAL A 24 7.65 -10.90 -2.56
N ILE A 25 7.61 -12.13 -3.03
CA ILE A 25 6.35 -12.85 -3.31
C ILE A 25 6.05 -13.78 -2.14
N ILE A 26 4.81 -13.75 -1.67
CA ILE A 26 4.31 -14.61 -0.60
C ILE A 26 2.98 -15.24 -0.98
N PRO A 27 2.60 -16.37 -0.37
CA PRO A 27 1.25 -16.92 -0.54
C PRO A 27 0.19 -15.94 0.00
N ALA A 28 -0.91 -15.72 -0.73
CA ALA A 28 -1.94 -14.76 -0.34
C ALA A 28 -2.60 -15.10 1.01
N HIS A 29 -2.73 -16.38 1.33
CA HIS A 29 -3.33 -16.83 2.60
C HIS A 29 -2.51 -16.46 3.85
N THR A 30 -1.25 -16.02 3.68
CA THR A 30 -0.42 -15.54 4.80
C THR A 30 -0.70 -14.09 5.18
N LEU A 31 -1.46 -13.35 4.36
CA LEU A 31 -1.88 -11.99 4.69
C LEU A 31 -2.87 -12.00 5.87
N VAL A 32 -2.47 -11.38 6.96
CA VAL A 32 -3.35 -11.14 8.12
C VAL A 32 -4.13 -9.85 7.88
N VAL A 33 -5.46 -9.95 7.95
CA VAL A 33 -6.39 -8.81 7.79
C VAL A 33 -7.26 -8.69 9.03
N GLU A 34 -7.16 -7.56 9.73
CA GLU A 34 -7.89 -7.30 10.97
C GLU A 34 -8.65 -5.98 10.93
N ASP A 35 -9.85 -5.98 11.48
CA ASP A 35 -10.76 -4.83 11.48
C ASP A 35 -10.17 -3.63 12.25
N ARG A 36 -9.37 -3.91 13.31
CA ARG A 36 -8.76 -2.87 14.15
C ARG A 36 -7.93 -1.86 13.37
N PHE A 37 -7.25 -2.27 12.29
CA PHE A 37 -6.39 -1.34 11.53
C PHE A 37 -7.20 -0.32 10.74
N ALA A 38 -8.35 -0.70 10.21
CA ALA A 38 -9.26 0.26 9.56
C ALA A 38 -9.88 1.23 10.58
N THR A 39 -10.17 0.74 11.82
CA THR A 39 -10.72 1.60 12.87
C THR A 39 -9.74 2.64 13.39
N LEU A 40 -8.43 2.38 13.35
CA LEU A 40 -7.40 3.35 13.72
C LEU A 40 -7.47 4.64 12.88
N CYS A 41 -8.05 4.59 11.68
CA CYS A 41 -8.26 5.78 10.86
C CYS A 41 -9.32 6.73 11.45
N ALA A 42 -10.26 6.23 12.27
CA ALA A 42 -11.39 6.97 12.81
C ALA A 42 -11.16 7.45 14.25
N ALA A 43 -10.54 6.67 15.12
CA ALA A 43 -10.51 6.87 16.57
C ALA A 43 -9.11 6.63 17.16
N PRO A 44 -8.82 7.25 18.31
CA PRO A 44 -9.33 8.51 18.87
C PRO A 44 -8.77 9.72 18.11
N HIS A 45 -7.66 9.54 17.37
CA HIS A 45 -6.96 10.54 16.55
C HIS A 45 -7.32 10.33 15.09
N ARG A 46 -8.41 10.92 14.66
CA ARG A 46 -8.91 10.81 13.29
C ARG A 46 -7.82 11.16 12.28
N CYS A 47 -7.53 10.22 11.37
CA CYS A 47 -6.65 10.48 10.24
C CYS A 47 -7.16 11.67 9.42
N PRO A 48 -6.31 12.65 9.07
CA PRO A 48 -6.75 13.80 8.26
C PRO A 48 -7.43 13.43 6.94
N SER A 49 -7.08 12.26 6.38
CA SER A 49 -7.66 11.76 5.12
C SER A 49 -8.92 10.90 5.31
N TYR A 50 -9.43 10.73 6.53
CA TYR A 50 -10.63 9.93 6.79
C TYR A 50 -11.85 10.55 6.08
N GLY A 51 -12.53 9.75 5.27
CA GLY A 51 -13.71 10.16 4.52
C GLY A 51 -13.43 10.98 3.25
N LEU A 52 -12.16 11.23 2.91
CA LEU A 52 -11.81 12.12 1.80
C LEU A 52 -11.51 11.40 0.47
N ALA A 53 -11.41 10.08 0.46
CA ALA A 53 -11.10 9.32 -0.76
C ALA A 53 -11.77 7.94 -0.75
N PRO A 54 -12.09 7.36 -1.94
CA PRO A 54 -12.66 6.02 -2.04
C PRO A 54 -11.76 4.92 -1.45
N GLY A 55 -10.45 5.13 -1.45
CA GLY A 55 -9.45 4.21 -0.87
C GLY A 55 -9.18 4.42 0.63
N CYS A 56 -9.95 5.27 1.31
CA CYS A 56 -9.87 5.55 2.74
C CYS A 56 -11.19 5.20 3.45
N PRO A 57 -11.15 4.79 4.74
CA PRO A 57 -12.38 4.59 5.49
C PRO A 57 -13.18 5.89 5.62
N PRO A 58 -14.51 5.82 5.67
CA PRO A 58 -15.38 4.64 5.66
C PRO A 58 -15.70 4.10 4.24
N HIS A 59 -15.12 4.70 3.18
CA HIS A 59 -15.44 4.39 1.78
C HIS A 59 -14.62 3.24 1.21
N ALA A 60 -13.46 2.92 1.81
CA ALA A 60 -12.65 1.77 1.42
C ALA A 60 -13.42 0.46 1.67
N MET A 61 -13.01 -0.59 0.96
CA MET A 61 -13.54 -1.93 1.19
C MET A 61 -13.40 -2.30 2.67
N HIS A 62 -14.48 -2.80 3.27
CA HIS A 62 -14.47 -3.24 4.66
C HIS A 62 -13.49 -4.42 4.84
N PRO A 63 -12.71 -4.48 5.94
CA PRO A 63 -11.73 -5.54 6.15
C PRO A 63 -12.30 -6.95 6.04
N SER A 64 -13.53 -7.19 6.49
CA SER A 64 -14.18 -8.50 6.35
C SER A 64 -14.39 -8.91 4.88
N ALA A 65 -14.79 -7.98 4.02
CA ALA A 65 -14.94 -8.21 2.58
C ALA A 65 -13.57 -8.38 1.93
N PHE A 66 -12.57 -7.58 2.32
CA PHE A 66 -11.22 -7.72 1.80
C PHE A 66 -10.58 -9.06 2.20
N ARG A 67 -10.83 -9.55 3.42
CA ARG A 67 -10.39 -10.88 3.88
C ARG A 67 -10.94 -12.00 2.99
N GLN A 68 -12.23 -11.92 2.62
CA GLN A 68 -12.83 -12.86 1.69
C GLN A 68 -12.22 -12.74 0.29
N GLN A 69 -11.98 -11.51 -0.16
CA GLN A 69 -11.35 -11.27 -1.45
C GLN A 69 -9.92 -11.85 -1.51
N VAL A 70 -9.10 -11.68 -0.48
CA VAL A 70 -7.74 -12.23 -0.40
C VAL A 70 -7.73 -13.75 -0.60
N GLN A 71 -8.72 -14.47 -0.07
CA GLN A 71 -8.83 -15.93 -0.23
C GLN A 71 -9.00 -16.37 -1.70
N THR A 72 -9.36 -15.48 -2.59
CA THR A 72 -9.50 -15.77 -4.02
C THR A 72 -8.22 -15.58 -4.81
N TYR A 73 -7.13 -15.17 -4.15
CA TYR A 73 -5.80 -14.96 -4.74
C TYR A 73 -4.83 -16.04 -4.22
N GLN A 74 -3.81 -16.34 -5.02
CA GLN A 74 -2.80 -17.34 -4.65
C GLN A 74 -1.53 -16.70 -4.14
N GLN A 75 -1.10 -15.59 -4.74
CA GLN A 75 0.15 -14.92 -4.46
C GLN A 75 -0.06 -13.42 -4.20
N VAL A 76 0.84 -12.85 -3.42
CA VAL A 76 0.95 -11.42 -3.18
C VAL A 76 2.39 -10.99 -3.40
N LEU A 77 2.61 -9.99 -4.24
CA LEU A 77 3.86 -9.28 -4.28
C LEU A 77 3.79 -8.15 -3.26
N VAL A 78 4.65 -8.19 -2.25
CA VAL A 78 4.84 -7.12 -1.26
C VAL A 78 6.10 -6.36 -1.61
N PHE A 79 6.07 -5.04 -1.54
CA PHE A 79 7.25 -4.19 -1.78
C PHE A 79 7.30 -3.05 -0.77
N LYS A 80 8.53 -2.55 -0.53
CA LYS A 80 8.76 -1.45 0.41
C LYS A 80 9.76 -0.43 -0.13
N ILE A 81 9.72 0.75 0.46
CA ILE A 81 10.76 1.78 0.36
C ILE A 81 11.25 2.05 1.77
N ASP A 82 12.53 1.79 2.02
CA ASP A 82 13.19 2.19 3.26
C ASP A 82 13.63 3.64 3.15
N ALA A 83 13.41 4.43 4.20
CA ALA A 83 13.81 5.81 4.26
C ALA A 83 14.08 6.25 5.71
N PRO A 84 14.87 7.30 5.94
CA PRO A 84 15.01 7.90 7.26
C PRO A 84 13.64 8.27 7.85
N VAL A 85 13.46 8.02 9.14
CA VAL A 85 12.21 8.37 9.86
C VAL A 85 11.88 9.85 9.68
N THR A 86 12.89 10.72 9.68
CA THR A 86 12.73 12.16 9.43
C THR A 86 12.09 12.47 8.07
N ASP A 87 12.39 11.66 7.04
CA ASP A 87 11.81 11.80 5.71
C ASP A 87 10.37 11.25 5.68
N LEU A 88 10.11 10.13 6.36
CA LEU A 88 8.77 9.53 6.47
C LEU A 88 7.79 10.38 7.28
N MET A 89 8.28 11.15 8.26
CA MET A 89 7.48 12.06 9.08
C MET A 89 7.48 13.49 8.55
N GLY A 90 8.39 13.81 7.63
CA GLY A 90 8.57 15.15 7.07
C GLY A 90 7.91 15.35 5.70
N LYS A 91 8.30 16.44 5.03
CA LYS A 91 7.78 16.83 3.70
C LYS A 91 8.04 15.79 2.62
N LYS A 92 9.12 15.01 2.72
CA LYS A 92 9.47 13.95 1.76
C LYS A 92 8.51 12.77 1.80
N ARG A 93 7.71 12.61 2.88
CA ARG A 93 6.67 11.58 2.99
C ARG A 93 5.77 11.58 1.75
N VAL A 94 5.37 12.74 1.27
CA VAL A 94 4.49 12.86 0.09
C VAL A 94 5.13 12.23 -1.15
N VAL A 95 6.42 12.47 -1.37
CA VAL A 95 7.15 11.90 -2.51
C VAL A 95 7.25 10.39 -2.38
N ILE A 96 7.63 9.88 -1.20
CA ILE A 96 7.75 8.44 -0.93
C ILE A 96 6.40 7.76 -1.13
N THR A 97 5.33 8.30 -0.53
CA THR A 97 3.97 7.75 -0.64
C THR A 97 3.49 7.74 -2.09
N ARG A 98 3.77 8.82 -2.84
CA ARG A 98 3.44 8.90 -4.27
C ARG A 98 4.19 7.81 -5.06
N THR A 99 5.46 7.56 -4.75
CA THR A 99 6.23 6.47 -5.38
C THR A 99 5.62 5.10 -5.08
N ILE A 100 5.16 4.83 -3.86
CA ILE A 100 4.44 3.58 -3.52
C ILE A 100 3.19 3.41 -4.40
N HIS A 101 2.40 4.46 -4.60
CA HIS A 101 1.24 4.41 -5.51
C HIS A 101 1.65 4.12 -6.95
N HIS A 102 2.69 4.78 -7.45
CA HIS A 102 3.22 4.54 -8.80
C HIS A 102 3.67 3.09 -8.98
N ILE A 103 4.41 2.53 -8.02
CA ILE A 103 4.85 1.13 -8.06
C ILE A 103 3.63 0.20 -8.06
N ALA A 104 2.71 0.34 -7.10
CA ALA A 104 1.51 -0.51 -7.01
C ALA A 104 0.71 -0.50 -8.31
N ALA A 105 0.46 0.68 -8.86
CA ALA A 105 -0.30 0.86 -10.09
C ALA A 105 0.42 0.30 -11.33
N ALA A 106 1.73 0.50 -11.45
CA ALA A 106 2.52 -0.03 -12.55
C ALA A 106 2.58 -1.56 -12.52
N LEU A 107 2.80 -2.15 -11.35
CA LEU A 107 2.82 -3.60 -11.16
C LEU A 107 1.46 -4.23 -11.45
N GLU A 108 0.37 -3.62 -11.00
CA GLU A 108 -0.99 -4.07 -11.31
C GLU A 108 -1.23 -4.09 -12.82
N ARG A 109 -0.91 -2.99 -13.53
CA ARG A 109 -1.05 -2.93 -15.00
C ARG A 109 -0.18 -3.98 -15.71
N MET A 110 1.08 -4.11 -15.27
CA MET A 110 2.00 -5.11 -15.83
C MET A 110 1.50 -6.54 -15.59
N ALA A 111 0.98 -6.84 -14.41
CA ALA A 111 0.41 -8.14 -14.10
C ALA A 111 -0.81 -8.43 -15.01
N ARG A 112 -1.72 -7.46 -15.14
CA ARG A 112 -2.90 -7.58 -16.01
C ARG A 112 -2.53 -7.77 -17.48
N SER A 113 -1.53 -7.04 -17.99
CA SER A 113 -1.07 -7.21 -19.37
C SER A 113 -0.41 -8.57 -19.66
N ARG A 114 0.01 -9.27 -18.59
CA ARG A 114 0.57 -10.63 -18.65
C ARG A 114 -0.44 -11.74 -18.34
N GLY A 115 -1.73 -11.42 -18.39
CA GLY A 115 -2.82 -12.39 -18.22
C GLY A 115 -3.36 -12.51 -16.78
N LEU A 116 -2.82 -11.80 -15.79
CA LEU A 116 -3.33 -11.77 -14.43
C LEU A 116 -4.45 -10.72 -14.31
N ALA A 117 -5.56 -10.93 -15.01
CA ALA A 117 -6.62 -9.94 -15.18
C ALA A 117 -7.19 -9.37 -13.86
N ARG A 118 -7.13 -10.16 -12.78
CA ARG A 118 -7.66 -9.81 -11.46
C ARG A 118 -6.63 -9.13 -10.54
N ALA A 119 -5.39 -8.91 -11.01
CA ALA A 119 -4.37 -8.26 -10.19
C ALA A 119 -4.89 -6.96 -9.56
N LEU A 120 -4.63 -6.77 -8.26
CA LEU A 120 -5.13 -5.65 -7.48
C LEU A 120 -4.00 -5.02 -6.65
N GLY A 121 -3.66 -3.77 -6.99
CA GLY A 121 -2.65 -2.99 -6.28
C GLY A 121 -3.22 -2.26 -5.08
N LEU A 122 -2.50 -2.28 -3.97
CA LEU A 122 -2.73 -1.47 -2.79
C LEU A 122 -1.48 -0.69 -2.44
N ALA A 123 -1.67 0.52 -1.91
CA ALA A 123 -0.59 1.45 -1.61
C ALA A 123 -0.62 1.91 -0.16
N ALA A 124 0.11 2.95 0.18
CA ALA A 124 0.10 3.61 1.48
C ALA A 124 -0.52 5.01 1.38
N GLY A 125 -1.10 5.49 2.46
CA GLY A 125 -1.63 6.85 2.54
C GLY A 125 -2.90 7.08 1.70
N SER A 126 -3.21 8.34 1.44
CA SER A 126 -4.44 8.74 0.75
C SER A 126 -4.15 9.35 -0.62
N CYS A 127 -4.81 8.83 -1.66
CA CYS A 127 -4.72 9.40 -3.01
C CYS A 127 -5.22 10.86 -3.07
N LYS A 128 -6.13 11.26 -2.19
CA LYS A 128 -6.62 12.65 -2.11
C LYS A 128 -5.49 13.61 -1.77
N GLU A 129 -4.68 13.26 -0.77
CA GLU A 129 -3.51 14.05 -0.37
C GLU A 129 -2.44 14.12 -1.47
N LEU A 130 -2.27 13.01 -2.20
CA LEU A 130 -1.15 12.86 -3.14
C LEU A 130 -1.43 13.45 -4.53
N PHE A 131 -2.62 13.26 -5.05
CA PHE A 131 -2.95 13.54 -6.44
C PHE A 131 -4.03 14.59 -6.61
N CYS A 132 -4.83 14.85 -5.58
CA CYS A 132 -5.96 15.78 -5.61
C CYS A 132 -5.88 16.79 -4.46
N ALA A 133 -4.66 17.19 -4.02
CA ALA A 133 -4.50 18.10 -2.90
C ALA A 133 -5.20 19.45 -3.15
N GLU A 134 -5.14 19.95 -4.39
CA GLU A 134 -5.73 21.23 -4.81
C GLU A 134 -7.23 21.15 -5.05
N GLU A 135 -7.80 19.93 -5.16
CA GLU A 135 -9.23 19.76 -5.34
C GLU A 135 -9.96 19.97 -4.00
N GLU A 136 -11.05 20.71 -3.98
CA GLU A 136 -11.87 20.90 -2.78
C GLU A 136 -12.39 19.56 -2.26
N ALA A 137 -12.90 18.71 -3.15
CA ALA A 137 -13.49 17.41 -2.81
C ALA A 137 -13.16 16.34 -3.86
N CYS A 138 -13.23 15.07 -3.45
CA CYS A 138 -13.06 13.96 -4.37
C CYS A 138 -14.27 13.84 -5.31
N VAL A 139 -14.05 13.93 -6.61
CA VAL A 139 -15.11 13.86 -7.63
C VAL A 139 -15.84 12.51 -7.63
N VAL A 140 -15.15 11.42 -7.26
CA VAL A 140 -15.77 10.10 -7.15
C VAL A 140 -16.82 10.07 -6.04
N LEU A 141 -16.50 10.64 -4.87
CA LEU A 141 -17.40 10.62 -3.71
C LEU A 141 -18.51 11.64 -3.81
N HIS A 142 -18.21 12.86 -4.30
CA HIS A 142 -19.14 13.97 -4.24
C HIS A 142 -19.97 14.14 -5.53
N ARG A 143 -19.42 13.73 -6.68
CA ARG A 143 -20.08 13.93 -7.98
C ARG A 143 -20.35 12.62 -8.72
N GLN A 144 -19.96 11.46 -8.14
CA GLN A 144 -20.07 10.15 -8.77
C GLN A 144 -19.41 10.09 -10.17
N GLN A 145 -18.37 10.89 -10.37
CA GLN A 145 -17.61 10.95 -11.62
C GLN A 145 -16.41 10.00 -11.56
N PRO A 146 -15.85 9.61 -12.71
CA PRO A 146 -14.61 8.84 -12.77
C PRO A 146 -13.48 9.54 -12.03
N CYS A 147 -12.59 8.77 -11.43
CA CYS A 147 -11.40 9.28 -10.75
C CYS A 147 -10.53 10.10 -11.72
N LEU A 148 -10.00 11.23 -11.27
CA LEU A 148 -9.07 12.05 -12.07
C LEU A 148 -7.72 11.36 -12.29
N HIS A 149 -7.36 10.40 -11.42
CA HIS A 149 -6.08 9.69 -11.47
C HIS A 149 -6.26 8.16 -11.38
N PRO A 150 -7.06 7.53 -12.30
CA PRO A 150 -7.39 6.11 -12.23
C PRO A 150 -6.14 5.21 -12.41
N ASP A 151 -5.15 5.70 -13.14
CA ASP A 151 -3.90 4.99 -13.40
C ASP A 151 -2.89 5.03 -12.26
N LEU A 152 -3.15 5.83 -11.21
CA LEU A 152 -2.22 6.07 -10.10
C LEU A 152 -2.82 5.75 -8.74
N ALA A 153 -4.04 6.19 -8.50
CA ALA A 153 -4.68 6.07 -7.20
C ALA A 153 -4.97 4.61 -6.84
N ARG A 154 -4.52 4.17 -5.66
CA ARG A 154 -4.78 2.83 -5.12
C ARG A 154 -5.27 2.94 -3.67
N PRO A 155 -6.09 2.00 -3.21
CA PRO A 155 -6.50 1.94 -1.80
C PRO A 155 -5.30 1.75 -0.89
N SER A 156 -5.43 2.23 0.35
CA SER A 156 -4.41 2.03 1.37
C SER A 156 -4.50 0.62 1.97
N ILE A 157 -3.35 -0.03 2.17
CA ILE A 157 -3.26 -1.34 2.85
C ILE A 157 -3.87 -1.30 4.25
N SER A 158 -3.65 -0.22 5.01
CA SER A 158 -4.23 -0.05 6.34
C SER A 158 -5.74 0.16 6.30
N ALA A 159 -6.26 0.81 5.25
CA ALA A 159 -7.69 1.08 5.10
C ALA A 159 -8.52 -0.19 4.93
N VAL A 160 -7.93 -1.23 4.32
CA VAL A 160 -8.55 -2.55 4.14
C VAL A 160 -8.19 -3.55 5.25
N GLY A 161 -7.50 -3.09 6.29
CA GLY A 161 -7.24 -3.88 7.49
C GLY A 161 -6.02 -4.79 7.45
N VAL A 162 -5.07 -4.63 6.53
CA VAL A 162 -3.84 -5.43 6.51
C VAL A 162 -3.00 -5.14 7.74
N ASP A 163 -2.66 -6.19 8.50
CA ASP A 163 -1.66 -6.14 9.58
C ASP A 163 -0.26 -6.15 8.97
N PHE A 164 0.28 -4.94 8.77
CA PHE A 164 1.60 -4.82 8.18
C PHE A 164 2.72 -5.26 9.13
N ALA A 165 2.53 -5.17 10.45
CA ALA A 165 3.53 -5.64 11.42
C ALA A 165 3.67 -7.17 11.35
N ALA A 166 2.55 -7.90 11.38
CA ALA A 166 2.55 -9.35 11.20
C ALA A 166 3.11 -9.77 9.82
N LEU A 167 2.78 -9.02 8.77
CA LEU A 167 3.32 -9.25 7.44
C LEU A 167 4.84 -9.06 7.40
N ALA A 168 5.34 -7.94 7.92
CA ALA A 168 6.77 -7.64 7.95
C ALA A 168 7.56 -8.70 8.74
N ASP A 169 7.04 -9.11 9.90
CA ASP A 169 7.63 -10.17 10.72
C ASP A 169 7.71 -11.50 9.93
N SER A 170 6.63 -11.89 9.26
CA SER A 170 6.57 -13.14 8.49
C SER A 170 7.58 -13.24 7.34
N ILE A 171 8.05 -12.11 6.83
CA ILE A 171 9.02 -12.01 5.73
C ILE A 171 10.40 -11.49 6.16
N GLY A 172 10.61 -11.35 7.48
CA GLY A 172 11.88 -10.94 8.06
C GLY A 172 12.26 -9.47 7.76
N TRP A 173 11.27 -8.60 7.56
CA TRP A 173 11.55 -7.17 7.42
C TRP A 173 11.51 -6.49 8.79
N PRO A 174 12.58 -5.79 9.21
CA PRO A 174 12.55 -5.01 10.43
C PRO A 174 11.40 -3.98 10.37
N PHE A 175 10.52 -4.03 11.35
CA PHE A 175 9.38 -3.12 11.46
C PHE A 175 9.11 -2.82 12.93
N ASP A 176 9.80 -1.80 13.45
CA ASP A 176 9.57 -1.30 14.78
C ASP A 176 8.66 -0.08 14.77
N LYS A 177 7.92 0.11 15.87
CA LYS A 177 7.20 1.36 16.07
C LYS A 177 8.22 2.49 16.17
N ILE A 178 8.02 3.55 15.38
CA ILE A 178 8.82 4.76 15.47
C ILE A 178 8.59 5.38 16.84
N GLU A 179 9.58 5.27 17.73
CA GLU A 179 9.60 5.96 19.01
C GLU A 179 10.45 7.24 18.85
N PRO A 180 9.83 8.44 18.91
CA PRO A 180 10.56 9.70 18.67
C PRO A 180 11.73 9.94 19.60
N ASP A 181 11.69 9.35 20.81
CA ASP A 181 12.68 9.61 21.88
C ASP A 181 13.91 8.67 21.84
N LYS A 182 13.93 7.66 20.98
CA LYS A 182 15.06 6.72 20.88
C LYS A 182 16.11 7.08 19.82
N ALA A 183 16.10 8.30 19.28
CA ALA A 183 17.14 8.79 18.37
C ALA A 183 18.43 9.13 19.14
N THR A 184 19.03 8.14 19.77
CA THR A 184 20.39 8.22 20.33
C THR A 184 21.27 7.30 19.49
N ASN A 185 21.94 7.87 18.51
CA ASN A 185 23.24 7.47 17.98
C ASN A 185 23.42 7.99 16.54
N SER A 186 24.64 8.09 16.09
CA SER A 186 25.18 8.72 14.90
C SER A 186 24.55 8.35 13.54
N GLU A 187 23.59 7.44 13.47
CA GLU A 187 22.87 7.08 12.25
C GLU A 187 21.38 7.43 12.36
N PRO A 188 20.78 7.98 11.29
CA PRO A 188 19.36 8.29 11.31
C PRO A 188 18.54 7.00 11.43
N ALA A 189 17.59 6.97 12.36
CA ALA A 189 16.65 5.86 12.49
C ALA A 189 15.94 5.63 11.15
N MET A 190 15.97 4.39 10.68
CA MET A 190 15.32 3.97 9.43
C MET A 190 13.91 3.47 9.70
N GLY A 191 13.02 3.78 8.79
CA GLY A 191 11.67 3.26 8.74
C GLY A 191 11.34 2.80 7.32
N LEU A 192 10.12 2.37 7.10
CA LEU A 192 9.69 1.94 5.76
C LEU A 192 8.26 2.37 5.45
N MET A 193 7.95 2.41 4.16
CA MET A 193 6.60 2.51 3.62
C MET A 193 6.39 1.41 2.60
N ALA A 194 5.21 0.79 2.60
CA ALA A 194 4.97 -0.40 1.79
C ALA A 194 3.69 -0.33 0.97
N GLY A 195 3.66 -1.15 -0.06
CA GLY A 195 2.48 -1.48 -0.87
C GLY A 195 2.49 -2.95 -1.23
N LEU A 196 1.42 -3.41 -1.86
CA LEU A 196 1.32 -4.79 -2.32
C LEU A 196 0.47 -4.90 -3.60
N VAL A 197 0.61 -6.03 -4.30
CA VAL A 197 -0.25 -6.41 -5.43
C VAL A 197 -0.70 -7.85 -5.24
N LEU A 198 -2.02 -8.06 -5.13
CA LEU A 198 -2.63 -9.39 -5.16
C LEU A 198 -2.57 -9.94 -6.58
N LEU A 199 -2.20 -11.22 -6.72
CA LEU A 199 -1.92 -11.89 -8.00
C LEU A 199 -2.59 -13.26 -8.08
N PHE A 200 -3.14 -13.65 -9.25
CA PHE A 200 -3.83 -14.90 -9.60
C PHE A 200 -5.24 -15.09 -9.04
#